data_a92119aac829013c99e116e427d40fb1
#
_entry.id   a92119aac829013c99e116e427d40fb1
#
_cell.length_a   1.000
_cell.length_b   1.000
_cell.length_c   1.000
_cell.angle_alpha   90.00
_cell.angle_beta   90.00
_cell.angle_gamma   90.00
#
_symmetry.space_group_name_H-M   'P 1'
#
loop_
_entity.id
_entity.type
_entity.pdbx_description
1 polymer ?
#
loop_
_entity_poly.entity_id
_entity_poly.type
_entity_poly.pdbx_seq_one_letter_code
_entity_poly.pdbx_strand_id
1 'polypeptide(L)'
;MTSLKRFALVTAICAFFASAALYAQFNAGFYTLQGPGSIRQTMPSAAIASASYRVAAYTLYPAMLAADDGEQEVASYCNTCHSTRYLTMQPPLPGDTWTAEVNKMVKTYGASIPDDATQKIIHYLQSHYTPENRKK
;
A
#
# COMPACT_ATOMS: atom_id res chain seq x y z
N MET A 1 32.83 28.02 -50.65
CA MET A 1 32.48 27.69 -49.25
C MET A 1 33.53 26.76 -48.71
N THR A 2 34.23 27.14 -47.65
CA THR A 2 35.27 26.33 -47.04
C THR A 2 34.69 25.06 -46.44
N SER A 3 35.42 23.95 -46.47
CA SER A 3 35.02 22.65 -45.94
C SER A 3 34.40 22.74 -44.50
N LEU A 4 34.93 23.62 -43.68
CA LEU A 4 34.47 23.91 -42.33
C LEU A 4 33.00 24.42 -42.29
N LYS A 5 32.62 25.30 -43.23
CA LYS A 5 31.23 25.81 -43.30
C LYS A 5 30.22 24.73 -43.72
N ARG A 6 30.66 23.79 -44.57
CA ARG A 6 29.82 22.64 -44.96
C ARG A 6 29.61 21.67 -43.78
N PHE A 7 30.66 21.40 -43.02
CA PHE A 7 30.58 20.57 -41.78
C PHE A 7 29.66 21.21 -40.75
N ALA A 8 29.84 22.52 -40.49
CA ALA A 8 28.97 23.22 -39.54
C ALA A 8 27.49 23.22 -39.97
N LEU A 9 27.21 23.34 -41.27
CA LEU A 9 25.84 23.30 -41.78
C LEU A 9 25.23 21.91 -41.61
N VAL A 10 25.97 20.83 -41.93
CA VAL A 10 25.49 19.45 -41.80
C VAL A 10 25.23 19.11 -40.33
N THR A 11 26.10 19.47 -39.41
CA THR A 11 25.89 19.23 -37.97
C THR A 11 24.67 19.96 -37.41
N ALA A 12 24.46 21.23 -37.86
CA ALA A 12 23.29 21.99 -37.45
C ALA A 12 21.97 21.37 -37.95
N ILE A 13 21.95 20.89 -39.20
CA ILE A 13 20.78 20.20 -39.76
C ILE A 13 20.50 18.89 -39.02
N CYS A 14 21.50 18.06 -38.74
CA CYS A 14 21.35 16.84 -37.99
C CYS A 14 20.83 17.08 -36.56
N ALA A 15 21.35 18.09 -35.87
CA ALA A 15 20.90 18.49 -34.56
C ALA A 15 19.45 18.95 -34.57
N PHE A 16 19.04 19.69 -35.58
CA PHE A 16 17.67 20.15 -35.74
C PHE A 16 16.68 18.97 -35.93
N PHE A 17 17.01 18.03 -36.82
CA PHE A 17 16.18 16.85 -37.02
C PHE A 17 16.13 15.93 -35.81
N ALA A 18 17.22 15.75 -35.09
CA ALA A 18 17.27 14.98 -33.86
C ALA A 18 16.39 15.61 -32.77
N SER A 19 16.44 16.93 -32.60
CA SER A 19 15.61 17.63 -31.62
C SER A 19 14.11 17.60 -31.99
N ALA A 20 13.79 17.74 -33.27
CA ALA A 20 12.41 17.64 -33.75
C ALA A 20 11.84 16.23 -33.56
N ALA A 21 12.64 15.19 -33.81
CA ALA A 21 12.24 13.81 -33.56
C ALA A 21 12.00 13.53 -32.06
N LEU A 22 12.87 14.00 -31.18
CA LEU A 22 12.70 13.90 -29.73
C LEU A 22 11.46 14.63 -29.25
N TYR A 23 11.21 15.83 -29.77
CA TYR A 23 10.02 16.60 -29.45
C TYR A 23 8.73 15.89 -29.89
N ALA A 24 8.73 15.31 -31.09
CA ALA A 24 7.60 14.54 -31.59
C ALA A 24 7.34 13.28 -30.74
N GLN A 25 8.38 12.58 -30.31
CA GLN A 25 8.26 11.42 -29.44
C GLN A 25 7.75 11.80 -28.05
N PHE A 26 8.19 12.94 -27.52
CA PHE A 26 7.70 13.46 -26.25
C PHE A 26 6.23 13.80 -26.30
N ASN A 27 5.79 14.53 -27.35
CA ASN A 27 4.37 14.86 -27.55
C ASN A 27 3.49 13.64 -27.87
N ALA A 28 4.05 12.63 -28.51
CA ALA A 28 3.36 11.35 -28.73
C ALA A 28 3.23 10.48 -27.47
N GLY A 29 3.74 10.93 -26.32
CA GLY A 29 3.65 10.24 -25.04
C GLY A 29 4.56 9.02 -24.92
N PHE A 30 5.58 8.89 -25.78
CA PHE A 30 6.57 7.82 -25.64
C PHE A 30 7.45 7.98 -24.38
N TYR A 31 7.65 9.23 -23.95
CA TYR A 31 8.35 9.56 -22.71
C TYR A 31 7.37 10.22 -21.77
N THR A 32 6.85 9.46 -20.83
CA THR A 32 6.11 10.00 -19.69
C THR A 32 7.07 10.20 -18.53
N LEU A 33 6.84 11.22 -17.71
CA LEU A 33 7.59 11.45 -16.46
C LEU A 33 7.33 10.36 -15.39
N GLN A 34 6.64 9.30 -15.75
CA GLN A 34 6.49 8.12 -14.92
C GLN A 34 7.82 7.39 -14.93
N GLY A 35 8.45 7.31 -13.77
CA GLY A 35 9.75 6.70 -13.58
C GLY A 35 9.82 5.24 -14.07
N PRO A 36 11.04 4.71 -14.27
CA PRO A 36 11.23 3.34 -14.68
C PRO A 36 10.58 2.41 -13.65
N GLY A 37 9.58 1.66 -14.09
CA GLY A 37 8.80 0.75 -13.23
C GLY A 37 7.31 1.07 -13.13
N SER A 38 6.84 2.18 -13.68
CA SER A 38 5.39 2.36 -13.82
C SER A 38 4.86 1.36 -14.85
N ILE A 39 4.19 0.33 -14.37
CA ILE A 39 3.42 -0.57 -15.22
C ILE A 39 2.35 0.32 -15.86
N ARG A 40 2.50 0.56 -17.17
CA ARG A 40 1.42 1.16 -17.95
C ARG A 40 0.26 0.19 -17.87
N GLN A 41 -0.68 0.45 -16.97
CA GLN A 41 -1.98 -0.19 -17.05
C GLN A 41 -2.63 0.32 -18.34
N THR A 42 -2.39 -0.38 -19.42
CA THR A 42 -3.27 -0.32 -20.57
C THR A 42 -4.59 -0.89 -20.10
N MET A 43 -5.43 -0.05 -19.52
CA MET A 43 -6.83 -0.44 -19.35
C MET A 43 -7.37 -0.69 -20.77
N PRO A 44 -7.79 -1.90 -21.09
CA PRO A 44 -8.54 -2.14 -22.32
C PRO A 44 -9.86 -1.41 -22.17
N SER A 45 -9.95 -0.25 -22.80
CA SER A 45 -10.97 0.75 -22.51
C SER A 45 -12.40 0.37 -22.91
N ALA A 46 -12.61 -0.65 -23.70
CA ALA A 46 -13.94 -1.02 -24.17
C ALA A 46 -14.39 -2.43 -23.79
N ALA A 47 -13.48 -3.37 -23.63
CA ALA A 47 -13.85 -4.76 -23.34
C ALA A 47 -14.19 -4.99 -21.86
N ILE A 48 -13.70 -4.13 -20.96
CA ILE A 48 -14.00 -4.24 -19.51
C ILE A 48 -15.30 -3.52 -19.15
N ALA A 49 -15.75 -2.54 -19.95
CA ALA A 49 -17.01 -1.86 -19.69
C ALA A 49 -18.24 -2.76 -19.95
N SER A 50 -18.10 -3.79 -20.76
CA SER A 50 -19.17 -4.76 -21.06
C SER A 50 -19.04 -6.10 -20.33
N ALA A 51 -17.85 -6.44 -19.86
CA ALA A 51 -17.70 -7.51 -18.91
C ALA A 51 -18.21 -6.99 -17.56
N SER A 52 -19.37 -7.44 -17.14
CA SER A 52 -19.78 -7.37 -15.74
C SER A 52 -18.79 -8.26 -14.93
N TYR A 53 -17.53 -7.83 -14.89
CA TYR A 53 -16.60 -8.29 -13.92
C TYR A 53 -17.15 -7.78 -12.59
N ARG A 54 -18.13 -8.52 -12.06
CA ARG A 54 -18.32 -8.52 -10.63
C ARG A 54 -16.98 -8.99 -10.10
N VAL A 55 -16.11 -8.05 -9.76
CA VAL A 55 -15.25 -8.27 -8.63
C VAL A 55 -16.27 -8.69 -7.60
N ALA A 56 -16.41 -10.00 -7.36
CA ALA A 56 -17.05 -10.47 -6.16
C ALA A 56 -16.32 -9.65 -5.12
N ALA A 57 -16.96 -8.55 -4.72
CA ALA A 57 -16.41 -7.70 -3.71
C ALA A 57 -16.12 -8.72 -2.64
N TYR A 58 -14.84 -9.00 -2.39
CA TYR A 58 -14.48 -9.76 -1.22
C TYR A 58 -15.22 -9.01 -0.16
N THR A 59 -16.31 -9.59 0.29
CA THR A 59 -17.11 -9.01 1.33
C THR A 59 -16.07 -8.71 2.37
N LEU A 60 -15.71 -7.43 2.51
CA LEU A 60 -14.83 -7.02 3.57
C LEU A 60 -15.63 -7.34 4.82
N TYR A 61 -15.52 -8.61 5.25
CA TYR A 61 -15.99 -8.97 6.56
C TYR A 61 -15.11 -8.18 7.50
N PRO A 62 -15.63 -7.12 8.14
CA PRO A 62 -14.89 -6.46 9.18
C PRO A 62 -14.47 -7.56 10.15
N ALA A 63 -13.26 -7.50 10.65
CA ALA A 63 -12.84 -8.42 11.70
C ALA A 63 -13.88 -8.29 12.80
N MET A 64 -14.61 -9.36 13.07
CA MET A 64 -15.52 -9.37 14.20
C MET A 64 -14.68 -9.54 15.45
N LEU A 65 -14.42 -8.40 16.09
CA LEU A 65 -13.78 -8.36 17.39
C LEU A 65 -14.80 -8.82 18.45
N ALA A 66 -14.33 -9.37 19.55
CA ALA A 66 -15.19 -9.72 20.67
C ALA A 66 -15.74 -8.43 21.31
N ALA A 67 -17.05 -8.34 21.50
CA ALA A 67 -17.68 -7.16 22.12
C ALA A 67 -17.36 -7.13 23.62
N ASP A 68 -16.37 -6.32 24.02
CA ASP A 68 -15.95 -6.14 25.41
C ASP A 68 -15.13 -4.83 25.56
N ASP A 69 -14.79 -4.49 26.81
CA ASP A 69 -13.91 -3.33 27.09
C ASP A 69 -12.55 -3.51 26.39
N GLY A 70 -12.13 -2.49 25.65
CA GLY A 70 -10.92 -2.51 24.82
C GLY A 70 -11.16 -2.82 23.34
N GLU A 71 -12.36 -3.25 22.92
CA GLU A 71 -12.69 -3.45 21.51
C GLU A 71 -12.49 -2.19 20.69
N GLN A 72 -12.97 -1.05 21.19
CA GLN A 72 -12.90 0.23 20.50
C GLN A 72 -11.45 0.71 20.38
N GLU A 73 -10.64 0.53 21.40
CA GLU A 73 -9.22 0.85 21.37
C GLU A 73 -8.47 -0.01 20.33
N VAL A 74 -8.72 -1.31 20.31
CA VAL A 74 -8.18 -2.22 19.31
C VAL A 74 -8.64 -1.81 17.91
N ALA A 75 -9.92 -1.55 17.70
CA ALA A 75 -10.44 -1.14 16.40
C ALA A 75 -9.84 0.19 15.94
N SER A 76 -9.67 1.15 16.83
CA SER A 76 -9.17 2.48 16.50
C SER A 76 -7.67 2.51 16.24
N TYR A 77 -6.88 1.98 17.18
CA TYR A 77 -5.43 2.08 17.12
C TYR A 77 -4.79 1.04 16.19
N CYS A 78 -5.26 -0.20 16.19
CA CYS A 78 -4.66 -1.24 15.35
C CYS A 78 -4.94 -1.03 13.86
N ASN A 79 -6.13 -0.52 13.49
CA ASN A 79 -6.47 -0.25 12.09
C ASN A 79 -5.71 0.91 11.46
N THR A 80 -4.93 1.67 12.24
CA THR A 80 -4.12 2.77 11.72
C THR A 80 -3.03 2.28 10.75
N CYS A 81 -2.46 1.11 11.01
CA CYS A 81 -1.34 0.58 10.23
C CYS A 81 -1.72 -0.70 9.46
N HIS A 82 -2.57 -1.53 9.99
CA HIS A 82 -2.97 -2.80 9.39
C HIS A 82 -4.38 -3.23 9.87
N SER A 83 -5.04 -4.09 9.12
CA SER A 83 -6.37 -4.58 9.48
C SER A 83 -6.36 -5.42 10.77
N THR A 84 -7.36 -5.22 11.62
CA THR A 84 -7.62 -6.05 12.80
C THR A 84 -7.92 -7.52 12.47
N ARG A 85 -8.19 -7.85 11.20
CA ARG A 85 -8.22 -9.25 10.76
C ARG A 85 -6.92 -9.99 11.05
N TYR A 86 -5.81 -9.29 11.15
CA TYR A 86 -4.54 -9.88 11.54
C TYR A 86 -4.62 -10.58 12.91
N LEU A 87 -5.36 -10.00 13.85
CA LEU A 87 -5.61 -10.58 15.17
C LEU A 87 -6.47 -11.85 15.09
N THR A 88 -7.52 -11.81 14.25
CA THR A 88 -8.50 -12.91 14.19
C THR A 88 -8.03 -14.07 13.32
N MET A 89 -7.10 -13.86 12.39
CA MET A 89 -6.64 -14.89 11.46
C MET A 89 -5.36 -15.60 11.90
N GLN A 90 -4.53 -14.96 12.74
CA GLN A 90 -3.32 -15.62 13.24
C GLN A 90 -3.62 -16.67 14.28
N PRO A 91 -2.74 -17.64 14.52
CA PRO A 91 -2.87 -18.56 15.64
C PRO A 91 -2.99 -17.80 16.97
N PRO A 92 -3.78 -18.29 17.93
CA PRO A 92 -3.88 -17.66 19.24
C PRO A 92 -2.53 -17.66 19.93
N LEU A 93 -2.16 -16.53 20.50
CA LEU A 93 -0.86 -16.33 21.18
C LEU A 93 -1.03 -16.38 22.71
N PRO A 94 -0.02 -16.87 23.44
CA PRO A 94 0.00 -16.76 24.90
C PRO A 94 -0.12 -15.30 25.37
N GLY A 95 -0.67 -15.08 26.57
CA GLY A 95 -0.91 -13.73 27.09
C GLY A 95 0.36 -12.86 27.16
N ASP A 96 1.49 -13.43 27.58
CA ASP A 96 2.77 -12.70 27.62
C ASP A 96 3.26 -12.29 26.22
N THR A 97 2.98 -13.12 25.22
CA THR A 97 3.29 -12.81 23.82
C THR A 97 2.46 -11.63 23.33
N TRP A 98 1.17 -11.54 23.70
CA TRP A 98 0.35 -10.36 23.38
C TRP A 98 0.92 -9.09 23.97
N THR A 99 1.36 -9.14 25.24
CA THR A 99 2.03 -7.99 25.86
C THR A 99 3.29 -7.58 25.09
N ALA A 100 4.11 -8.55 24.68
CA ALA A 100 5.33 -8.29 23.92
C ALA A 100 5.02 -7.69 22.53
N GLU A 101 4.02 -8.22 21.82
CA GLU A 101 3.63 -7.74 20.48
C GLU A 101 3.06 -6.32 20.54
N VAL A 102 2.18 -5.99 21.48
CA VAL A 102 1.66 -4.63 21.62
C VAL A 102 2.78 -3.64 21.96
N ASN A 103 3.65 -3.99 22.90
CA ASN A 103 4.80 -3.16 23.24
C ASN A 103 5.76 -2.97 22.07
N LYS A 104 5.92 -3.96 21.21
CA LYS A 104 6.73 -3.87 20.00
C LYS A 104 6.12 -2.90 18.99
N MET A 105 4.78 -2.89 18.82
CA MET A 105 4.11 -1.89 17.98
C MET A 105 4.40 -0.47 18.47
N VAL A 106 4.30 -0.23 19.78
CA VAL A 106 4.54 1.09 20.36
C VAL A 106 6.01 1.47 20.31
N LYS A 107 6.91 0.62 20.83
CA LYS A 107 8.32 0.98 21.07
C LYS A 107 9.21 0.82 19.84
N THR A 108 8.93 -0.16 18.99
CA THR A 108 9.80 -0.47 17.84
C THR A 108 9.25 0.14 16.56
N TYR A 109 7.95 0.08 16.36
CA TYR A 109 7.31 0.59 15.14
C TYR A 109 6.72 1.99 15.29
N GLY A 110 6.74 2.55 16.49
CA GLY A 110 6.34 3.93 16.74
C GLY A 110 4.82 4.17 16.69
N ALA A 111 4.02 3.14 16.99
CA ALA A 111 2.57 3.32 17.06
C ALA A 111 2.22 4.33 18.17
N SER A 112 1.49 5.39 17.80
CA SER A 112 1.08 6.44 18.72
C SER A 112 -0.16 6.02 19.51
N ILE A 113 0.06 5.15 20.50
CA ILE A 113 -0.98 4.64 21.40
C ILE A 113 -0.70 5.15 22.81
N PRO A 114 -1.64 5.86 23.45
CA PRO A 114 -1.49 6.28 24.85
C PRO A 114 -1.31 5.08 25.78
N ASP A 115 -0.64 5.30 26.92
CA ASP A 115 -0.32 4.21 27.85
C ASP A 115 -1.57 3.51 28.42
N ASP A 116 -2.62 4.28 28.74
CA ASP A 116 -3.91 3.75 29.20
C ASP A 116 -4.59 2.88 28.14
N ALA A 117 -4.61 3.34 26.90
CA ALA A 117 -5.14 2.56 25.78
C ALA A 117 -4.28 1.31 25.50
N THR A 118 -2.96 1.43 25.64
CA THR A 118 -2.03 0.29 25.50
C THR A 118 -2.36 -0.82 26.52
N GLN A 119 -2.62 -0.49 27.77
CA GLN A 119 -2.99 -1.46 28.80
C GLN A 119 -4.34 -2.10 28.53
N LYS A 120 -5.34 -1.33 28.10
CA LYS A 120 -6.65 -1.87 27.71
C LYS A 120 -6.55 -2.83 26.52
N ILE A 121 -5.78 -2.46 25.50
CA ILE A 121 -5.54 -3.34 24.33
C ILE A 121 -4.89 -4.67 24.77
N ILE A 122 -3.86 -4.61 25.61
CA ILE A 122 -3.21 -5.80 26.12
C ILE A 122 -4.19 -6.69 26.88
N HIS A 123 -4.95 -6.12 27.81
CA HIS A 123 -5.95 -6.85 28.58
C HIS A 123 -7.02 -7.49 27.69
N TYR A 124 -7.53 -6.74 26.70
CA TYR A 124 -8.51 -7.24 25.74
C TYR A 124 -7.98 -8.43 24.94
N LEU A 125 -6.75 -8.32 24.40
CA LEU A 125 -6.14 -9.40 23.62
C LEU A 125 -5.90 -10.65 24.47
N GLN A 126 -5.47 -10.48 25.71
CA GLN A 126 -5.29 -11.58 26.66
C GLN A 126 -6.61 -12.26 27.03
N SER A 127 -7.70 -11.50 27.11
CA SER A 127 -9.01 -12.02 27.47
C SER A 127 -9.71 -12.78 26.34
N HIS A 128 -9.40 -12.46 25.06
CA HIS A 128 -10.17 -12.98 23.94
C HIS A 128 -9.36 -13.77 22.90
N TYR A 129 -8.04 -13.62 22.86
CA TYR A 129 -7.23 -14.14 21.76
C TYR A 129 -6.06 -15.03 22.21
N THR A 130 -6.16 -15.59 23.42
CA THR A 130 -5.21 -16.62 23.88
C THR A 130 -5.70 -18.03 23.50
N PRO A 131 -4.82 -19.05 23.55
CA PRO A 131 -5.19 -20.43 23.28
C PRO A 131 -6.36 -20.94 24.14
N GLU A 132 -6.50 -20.42 25.36
CA GLU A 132 -7.53 -20.82 26.33
C GLU A 132 -8.87 -20.15 26.06
N ASN A 133 -8.85 -18.90 25.55
CA ASN A 133 -10.04 -18.05 25.50
C ASN A 133 -10.63 -17.94 24.08
N ARG A 134 -9.83 -18.18 23.03
CA ARG A 134 -10.30 -18.08 21.67
C ARG A 134 -11.20 -19.23 21.32
N LYS A 135 -12.50 -18.96 21.25
CA LYS A 135 -13.47 -19.91 20.74
C LYS A 135 -13.26 -20.13 19.25
N LYS A 136 -13.18 -21.39 18.83
CA LYS A 136 -13.15 -21.79 17.42
C LYS A 136 -14.50 -21.60 16.76
#